data_bb71b478d89685a8527a638950f1c9b8
#
_entry.id   bb71b478d89685a8527a638950f1c9b8
#
_cell.length_a   1.000
_cell.length_b   1.000
_cell.length_c   1.000
_cell.angle_alpha   90.00
_cell.angle_beta   90.00
_cell.angle_gamma   90.00
#
_symmetry.space_group_name_H-M   'P 1'
#
loop_
_entity.id
_entity.type
_entity.pdbx_description
1 polymer ?
#
loop_
_entity_poly.entity_id
_entity_poly.type
_entity_poly.pdbx_seq_one_letter_code
_entity_poly.pdbx_strand_id
1 'polypeptide(L)'
;VYERNRPYDTFGWGVVFSDATLGNFQVADPESYEEITRNFHHWDDCDVFFKGRKITSGGHGYCGIGRQRLLNILQARAAALGVKQVFEAEIADDADPRLAGADLIVAADGVNSQVRKKYAGHFQPDIDVRKCRYLWLGTNKLYDAFTFDFRKTEHGWFQAHIYKFDDSTTTFIVECPESVWLAHGLDKADQEQSIAFCEQV
;
A
#
# COMPACT_ATOMS: atom_id res chain seq x y z
N VAL A 1 7.98 -14.91 14.09
CA VAL A 1 7.06 -14.46 13.04
C VAL A 1 6.99 -15.56 11.98
N TYR A 2 5.76 -15.91 11.55
CA TYR A 2 5.53 -16.81 10.42
C TYR A 2 4.96 -16.00 9.26
N GLU A 3 5.50 -16.18 8.05
CA GLU A 3 5.09 -15.52 6.84
C GLU A 3 4.94 -16.55 5.71
N ARG A 4 3.81 -16.51 4.99
CA ARG A 4 3.54 -17.46 3.90
C ARG A 4 4.35 -17.19 2.63
N ASN A 5 4.77 -15.95 2.41
CA ASN A 5 5.56 -15.56 1.25
C ASN A 5 7.05 -15.83 1.50
N ARG A 6 7.85 -15.74 0.44
CA ARG A 6 9.31 -15.76 0.54
C ARG A 6 9.83 -14.48 1.20
N PRO A 7 11.03 -14.51 1.82
CA PRO A 7 11.68 -13.30 2.29
C PRO A 7 11.82 -12.30 1.12
N TYR A 8 11.59 -11.02 1.43
CA TYR A 8 11.67 -9.91 0.48
C TYR A 8 10.59 -9.87 -0.62
N ASP A 9 9.68 -10.84 -0.68
CA ASP A 9 8.54 -10.80 -1.59
C ASP A 9 7.50 -9.79 -1.10
N THR A 10 7.09 -8.90 -2.00
CA THR A 10 5.97 -7.99 -1.80
C THR A 10 5.27 -7.71 -3.12
N PHE A 11 4.11 -7.10 -3.05
CA PHE A 11 3.37 -6.64 -4.23
C PHE A 11 3.22 -5.11 -4.18
N GLY A 12 2.94 -4.53 -5.36
CA GLY A 12 2.81 -3.07 -5.49
C GLY A 12 4.16 -2.35 -5.53
N TRP A 13 4.12 -1.04 -5.49
CA TRP A 13 5.26 -0.17 -5.77
C TRP A 13 5.71 0.58 -4.52
N GLY A 14 5.22 1.78 -4.30
CA GLY A 14 5.53 2.59 -3.15
C GLY A 14 4.46 2.55 -2.06
N VAL A 15 4.82 3.06 -0.89
CA VAL A 15 3.90 3.40 0.20
C VAL A 15 4.18 4.83 0.65
N VAL A 16 3.13 5.51 1.12
CA VAL A 16 3.21 6.88 1.64
C VAL A 16 2.91 6.88 3.13
N PHE A 17 3.66 7.68 3.85
CA PHE A 17 3.42 7.97 5.28
C PHE A 17 3.27 9.47 5.49
N SER A 18 2.52 9.84 6.51
CA SER A 18 2.51 11.22 7.05
C SER A 18 3.56 11.36 8.16
N ASP A 19 3.96 12.59 8.45
CA ASP A 19 4.87 12.90 9.56
C ASP A 19 4.35 12.34 10.90
N ALA A 20 3.03 12.35 11.11
CA ALA A 20 2.43 11.77 12.31
C ALA A 20 2.68 10.25 12.43
N THR A 21 2.59 9.53 11.31
CA THR A 21 2.89 8.09 11.26
C THR A 21 4.37 7.84 11.53
N LEU A 22 5.25 8.67 10.96
CA LEU A 22 6.70 8.59 11.22
C LEU A 22 7.03 8.85 12.68
N GLY A 23 6.36 9.79 13.34
CA GLY A 23 6.50 10.03 14.77
C GLY A 23 6.18 8.79 15.61
N ASN A 24 5.22 7.98 15.21
CA ASN A 24 4.93 6.70 15.89
C ASN A 24 6.08 5.70 15.74
N PHE A 25 6.70 5.61 14.55
CA PHE A 25 7.90 4.78 14.35
C PHE A 25 9.06 5.28 15.21
N GLN A 26 9.29 6.58 15.29
CA GLN A 26 10.36 7.18 16.08
C GLN A 26 10.24 6.81 17.56
N VAL A 27 9.02 6.82 18.10
CA VAL A 27 8.75 6.45 19.50
C VAL A 27 8.87 4.94 19.71
N ALA A 28 8.36 4.14 18.80
CA ALA A 28 8.31 2.68 18.94
C ALA A 28 9.67 2.00 18.71
N ASP A 29 10.41 2.41 17.70
CA ASP A 29 11.74 1.87 17.34
C ASP A 29 12.56 2.92 16.57
N PRO A 30 13.35 3.74 17.27
CA PRO A 30 14.17 4.79 16.68
C PRO A 30 15.12 4.31 15.58
N GLU A 31 15.69 3.10 15.70
CA GLU A 31 16.59 2.54 14.69
C GLU A 31 15.87 2.28 13.36
N SER A 32 14.68 1.67 13.38
CA SER A 32 13.86 1.52 12.17
C SER A 32 13.48 2.88 11.60
N TYR A 33 13.09 3.83 12.44
CA TYR A 33 12.75 5.19 12.01
C TYR A 33 13.91 5.86 11.27
N GLU A 34 15.12 5.83 11.81
CA GLU A 34 16.29 6.42 11.17
C GLU A 34 16.61 5.77 9.81
N GLU A 35 16.56 4.45 9.72
CA GLU A 35 16.84 3.74 8.47
C GLU A 35 15.73 3.99 7.42
N ILE A 36 14.47 4.01 7.84
CA ILE A 36 13.33 4.31 6.98
C ILE A 36 13.46 5.75 6.45
N THR A 37 13.71 6.73 7.29
CA THR A 37 13.78 8.15 6.90
C THR A 37 14.96 8.47 5.98
N ARG A 38 16.08 7.74 6.07
CA ARG A 38 17.20 7.87 5.12
C ARG A 38 16.82 7.44 3.68
N ASN A 39 15.77 6.66 3.54
CA ASN A 39 15.35 6.08 2.25
C ASN A 39 14.04 6.69 1.71
N PHE A 40 13.54 7.76 2.34
CA PHE A 40 12.32 8.42 1.91
C PHE A 40 12.55 9.47 0.83
N HIS A 41 11.51 9.63 -0.01
CA HIS A 41 11.26 10.87 -0.72
C HIS A 41 10.19 11.66 0.02
N HIS A 42 10.45 12.94 0.30
CA HIS A 42 9.58 13.81 1.09
C HIS A 42 8.94 14.88 0.20
N TRP A 43 7.67 15.22 0.44
CA TRP A 43 6.94 16.31 -0.22
C TRP A 43 6.12 17.06 0.80
N ASP A 44 6.20 18.38 0.71
CA ASP A 44 5.31 19.27 1.44
C ASP A 44 4.05 19.59 0.65
N ASP A 45 4.14 19.55 -0.68
CA ASP A 45 3.07 19.94 -1.58
C ASP A 45 2.17 18.75 -1.97
N CYS A 46 0.89 19.07 -2.10
CA CYS A 46 -0.12 18.21 -2.71
C CYS A 46 -0.73 18.94 -3.92
N ASP A 47 -0.60 18.34 -5.09
CA ASP A 47 -1.16 18.86 -6.34
C ASP A 47 -2.49 18.16 -6.65
N VAL A 48 -3.50 18.92 -6.96
CA VAL A 48 -4.80 18.41 -7.40
C VAL A 48 -5.10 18.92 -8.81
N PHE A 49 -5.20 18.01 -9.76
CA PHE A 49 -5.66 18.30 -11.11
C PHE A 49 -7.15 18.01 -11.23
N PHE A 50 -7.95 19.02 -11.49
CA PHE A 50 -9.41 18.91 -11.59
C PHE A 50 -9.95 19.86 -12.65
N LYS A 51 -10.69 19.30 -13.63
CA LYS A 51 -11.29 20.07 -14.73
C LYS A 51 -10.32 20.99 -15.45
N GLY A 52 -9.12 20.49 -15.76
CA GLY A 52 -8.07 21.26 -16.47
C GLY A 52 -7.35 22.32 -15.61
N ARG A 53 -7.61 22.39 -14.32
CA ARG A 53 -6.94 23.28 -13.39
C ARG A 53 -6.03 22.49 -12.45
N LYS A 54 -4.87 23.07 -12.13
CA LYS A 54 -3.99 22.62 -11.07
C LYS A 54 -4.19 23.50 -9.83
N ILE A 55 -4.35 22.89 -8.69
CA ILE A 55 -4.41 23.52 -7.38
C ILE A 55 -3.31 22.87 -6.54
N THR A 56 -2.43 23.69 -5.95
CA THR A 56 -1.36 23.22 -5.06
C THR A 56 -1.65 23.67 -3.64
N SER A 57 -1.51 22.75 -2.71
CA SER A 57 -1.61 22.97 -1.26
C SER A 57 -0.33 22.50 -0.61
N GLY A 58 0.26 23.28 0.28
CA GLY A 58 1.53 22.98 0.94
C GLY A 58 1.41 22.64 2.42
N GLY A 59 2.52 22.20 3.03
CA GLY A 59 2.62 21.92 4.47
C GLY A 59 2.01 20.59 4.90
N HIS A 60 1.99 19.58 4.02
CA HIS A 60 1.37 18.29 4.29
C HIS A 60 2.31 17.25 4.92
N GLY A 61 3.63 17.35 4.70
CA GLY A 61 4.61 16.42 5.27
C GLY A 61 4.40 14.97 4.85
N TYR A 62 4.27 14.70 3.55
CA TYR A 62 4.19 13.34 3.03
C TYR A 62 5.55 12.77 2.67
N CYS A 63 5.73 11.46 2.90
CA CYS A 63 6.95 10.74 2.55
C CYS A 63 6.63 9.43 1.85
N GLY A 64 7.42 9.09 0.82
CA GLY A 64 7.28 7.86 0.05
C GLY A 64 8.51 6.98 0.11
N ILE A 65 8.31 5.67 0.17
CA ILE A 65 9.37 4.65 0.10
C ILE A 65 8.88 3.45 -0.71
N GLY A 66 9.78 2.77 -1.41
CA GLY A 66 9.47 1.50 -2.05
C GLY A 66 9.05 0.44 -1.03
N ARG A 67 7.94 -0.26 -1.28
CA ARG A 67 7.43 -1.31 -0.36
C ARG A 67 8.46 -2.38 -0.07
N GLN A 68 9.21 -2.82 -1.09
CA GLN A 68 10.27 -3.81 -0.91
C GLN A 68 11.38 -3.29 -0.01
N ARG A 69 11.77 -2.01 -0.18
CA ARG A 69 12.79 -1.40 0.67
C ARG A 69 12.35 -1.33 2.13
N LEU A 70 11.12 -0.91 2.37
CA LEU A 70 10.53 -0.90 3.71
C LEU A 70 10.51 -2.29 4.34
N LEU A 71 10.06 -3.30 3.59
CA LEU A 71 10.03 -4.69 4.05
C LEU A 71 11.43 -5.19 4.43
N ASN A 72 12.44 -4.90 3.60
CA ASN A 72 13.83 -5.28 3.85
C ASN A 72 14.37 -4.67 5.15
N ILE A 73 14.08 -3.38 5.39
CA ILE A 73 14.47 -2.68 6.62
C ILE A 73 13.85 -3.36 7.85
N LEU A 74 12.54 -3.61 7.81
CA LEU A 74 11.83 -4.22 8.93
C LEU A 74 12.27 -5.67 9.19
N GLN A 75 12.53 -6.46 8.15
CA GLN A 75 13.06 -7.82 8.29
C GLN A 75 14.45 -7.84 8.88
N ALA A 76 15.34 -6.94 8.41
CA ALA A 76 16.69 -6.81 8.94
C ALA A 76 16.65 -6.39 10.42
N ARG A 77 15.79 -5.44 10.78
CA ARG A 77 15.61 -5.02 12.17
C ARG A 77 15.11 -6.14 13.06
N ALA A 78 14.08 -6.88 12.61
CA ALA A 78 13.57 -8.04 13.34
C ALA A 78 14.66 -9.09 13.57
N ALA A 79 15.50 -9.36 12.57
CA ALA A 79 16.63 -10.28 12.70
C ALA A 79 17.67 -9.76 13.73
N ALA A 80 18.02 -8.47 13.69
CA ALA A 80 18.96 -7.84 14.64
C ALA A 80 18.46 -7.91 16.08
N LEU A 81 17.13 -7.87 16.29
CA LEU A 81 16.48 -8.05 17.59
C LEU A 81 16.34 -9.53 18.02
N GLY A 82 16.85 -10.47 17.24
CA GLY A 82 16.78 -11.90 17.54
C GLY A 82 15.40 -12.52 17.28
N VAL A 83 14.52 -11.85 16.55
CA VAL A 83 13.20 -12.39 16.21
C VAL A 83 13.35 -13.54 15.21
N LYS A 84 12.86 -14.71 15.57
CA LYS A 84 12.80 -15.86 14.65
C LYS A 84 11.78 -15.57 13.54
N GLN A 85 12.24 -15.48 12.31
CA GLN A 85 11.44 -15.31 11.11
C GLN A 85 11.41 -16.62 10.33
N VAL A 86 10.21 -17.13 10.03
CA VAL A 86 10.00 -18.36 9.26
C VAL A 86 9.16 -18.01 8.05
N PHE A 87 9.77 -18.04 6.88
CA PHE A 87 9.14 -17.75 5.60
C PHE A 87 8.63 -19.01 4.91
N GLU A 88 7.79 -18.84 3.89
CA GLU A 88 7.11 -19.93 3.16
C GLU A 88 6.36 -20.87 4.12
N ALA A 89 5.82 -20.28 5.20
CA ALA A 89 5.22 -20.97 6.33
C ALA A 89 3.84 -20.38 6.64
N GLU A 90 2.85 -20.82 5.90
CA GLU A 90 1.47 -20.42 6.15
C GLU A 90 0.97 -21.00 7.47
N ILE A 91 0.35 -20.13 8.28
CA ILE A 91 -0.41 -20.48 9.48
C ILE A 91 -1.88 -20.26 9.16
N ALA A 92 -2.59 -21.34 8.88
CA ALA A 92 -4.01 -21.27 8.53
C ALA A 92 -4.93 -21.21 9.75
N ASP A 93 -4.45 -21.63 10.91
CA ASP A 93 -5.24 -21.71 12.15
C ASP A 93 -4.36 -21.39 13.36
N ASP A 94 -4.94 -20.71 14.35
CA ASP A 94 -4.28 -20.36 15.61
C ASP A 94 -4.04 -21.59 16.53
N ALA A 95 -4.65 -22.74 16.23
CA ALA A 95 -4.37 -24.02 16.86
C ALA A 95 -3.20 -24.79 16.22
N ASP A 96 -2.48 -24.17 15.27
CA ASP A 96 -1.31 -24.80 14.63
C ASP A 96 -0.27 -25.20 15.68
N PRO A 97 0.24 -26.45 15.67
CA PRO A 97 1.22 -26.92 16.65
C PRO A 97 2.50 -26.09 16.73
N ARG A 98 2.85 -25.36 15.65
CA ARG A 98 4.00 -24.43 15.63
C ARG A 98 3.82 -23.22 16.56
N LEU A 99 2.57 -22.93 16.96
CA LEU A 99 2.22 -21.85 17.88
C LEU A 99 2.07 -22.34 19.33
N ALA A 100 2.20 -23.66 19.56
CA ALA A 100 2.06 -24.24 20.89
C ALA A 100 3.10 -23.65 21.86
N GLY A 101 2.64 -23.22 23.04
CA GLY A 101 3.49 -22.59 24.05
C GLY A 101 3.71 -21.09 23.88
N ALA A 102 3.07 -20.43 22.91
CA ALA A 102 3.06 -18.98 22.81
C ALA A 102 2.13 -18.38 23.87
N ASP A 103 2.61 -17.41 24.64
CA ASP A 103 1.81 -16.68 25.64
C ASP A 103 0.82 -15.71 24.97
N LEU A 104 1.15 -15.24 23.76
CA LEU A 104 0.34 -14.34 22.95
C LEU A 104 0.50 -14.66 21.47
N ILE A 105 -0.61 -14.74 20.76
CA ILE A 105 -0.65 -14.89 19.31
C ILE A 105 -1.22 -13.60 18.70
N VAL A 106 -0.46 -12.94 17.83
CA VAL A 106 -0.90 -11.76 17.08
C VAL A 106 -1.19 -12.18 15.65
N ALA A 107 -2.47 -12.19 15.27
CA ALA A 107 -2.89 -12.48 13.91
C ALA A 107 -2.80 -11.22 13.04
N ALA A 108 -1.75 -11.15 12.21
CA ALA A 108 -1.52 -10.10 11.21
C ALA A 108 -1.74 -10.63 9.78
N ASP A 109 -2.72 -11.52 9.61
CA ASP A 109 -2.99 -12.31 8.41
C ASP A 109 -3.84 -11.55 7.34
N GLY A 110 -3.94 -10.23 7.49
CA GLY A 110 -4.40 -9.29 6.45
C GLY A 110 -5.92 -9.20 6.30
N VAL A 111 -6.34 -8.55 5.18
CA VAL A 111 -7.75 -8.23 4.92
C VAL A 111 -8.66 -9.47 4.86
N ASN A 112 -8.12 -10.61 4.45
CA ASN A 112 -8.85 -11.90 4.36
C ASN A 112 -8.63 -12.80 5.58
N SER A 113 -8.28 -12.25 6.74
CA SER A 113 -7.94 -12.93 7.98
C SER A 113 -8.81 -14.15 8.28
N GLN A 114 -8.17 -15.32 8.42
CA GLN A 114 -8.84 -16.54 8.80
C GLN A 114 -9.17 -16.54 10.30
N VAL A 115 -8.30 -15.97 11.11
CA VAL A 115 -8.53 -15.83 12.57
C VAL A 115 -9.74 -14.94 12.83
N ARG A 116 -9.87 -13.80 12.11
CA ARG A 116 -11.05 -12.94 12.21
C ARG A 116 -12.34 -13.70 11.83
N LYS A 117 -12.30 -14.52 10.77
CA LYS A 117 -13.46 -15.33 10.35
C LYS A 117 -13.80 -16.40 11.40
N LYS A 118 -12.81 -17.10 11.93
CA LYS A 118 -12.98 -18.14 12.96
C LYS A 118 -13.65 -17.58 14.22
N TYR A 119 -13.23 -16.42 14.67
CA TYR A 119 -13.73 -15.77 15.87
C TYR A 119 -14.76 -14.65 15.60
N ALA A 120 -15.41 -14.65 14.45
CA ALA A 120 -16.38 -13.62 14.07
C ALA A 120 -17.51 -13.42 15.08
N GLY A 121 -17.99 -14.50 15.70
CA GLY A 121 -19.02 -14.44 16.74
C GLY A 121 -18.57 -13.73 18.02
N HIS A 122 -17.25 -13.71 18.29
CA HIS A 122 -16.67 -13.02 19.44
C HIS A 122 -16.25 -11.58 19.08
N PHE A 123 -15.57 -11.41 17.96
CA PHE A 123 -15.06 -10.11 17.52
C PHE A 123 -16.14 -9.19 16.92
N GLN A 124 -17.24 -9.77 16.43
CA GLN A 124 -18.34 -9.07 15.78
C GLN A 124 -17.84 -8.04 14.75
N PRO A 125 -17.02 -8.45 13.75
CA PRO A 125 -16.42 -7.52 12.80
C PRO A 125 -17.49 -6.84 11.95
N ASP A 126 -17.43 -5.51 11.84
CA ASP A 126 -18.16 -4.74 10.85
C ASP A 126 -17.30 -4.63 9.58
N ILE A 127 -17.78 -5.23 8.48
CA ILE A 127 -17.04 -5.30 7.21
C ILE A 127 -17.83 -4.59 6.12
N ASP A 128 -17.37 -3.41 5.71
CA ASP A 128 -17.90 -2.67 4.58
C ASP A 128 -17.06 -2.94 3.32
N VAL A 129 -17.65 -3.61 2.34
CA VAL A 129 -17.02 -3.93 1.04
C VAL A 129 -17.33 -2.83 0.04
N ARG A 130 -16.35 -1.98 -0.24
CA ARG A 130 -16.50 -0.88 -1.20
C ARG A 130 -16.55 -1.38 -2.65
N LYS A 131 -17.47 -0.81 -3.42
CA LYS A 131 -17.58 -1.06 -4.86
C LYS A 131 -16.69 -0.08 -5.64
N CYS A 132 -15.39 -0.27 -5.48
CA CYS A 132 -14.35 0.49 -6.15
C CYS A 132 -13.38 -0.50 -6.82
N ARG A 133 -12.86 -0.12 -7.98
CA ARG A 133 -11.82 -0.86 -8.70
C ARG A 133 -10.60 0.01 -8.84
N TYR A 134 -9.43 -0.61 -8.85
CA TYR A 134 -8.18 0.12 -9.05
C TYR A 134 -7.16 -0.67 -9.84
N LEU A 135 -6.27 0.07 -10.50
CA LEU A 135 -5.02 -0.42 -11.06
C LEU A 135 -3.87 0.21 -10.28
N TRP A 136 -2.92 -0.61 -9.87
CA TRP A 136 -1.73 -0.14 -9.19
C TRP A 136 -0.52 -0.29 -10.12
N LEU A 137 -0.15 0.82 -10.74
CA LEU A 137 0.87 0.89 -11.78
C LEU A 137 2.13 1.58 -11.26
N GLY A 138 3.24 1.38 -11.97
CA GLY A 138 4.47 2.14 -11.83
C GLY A 138 4.78 2.87 -13.14
N THR A 139 5.38 4.06 -13.05
CA THR A 139 5.83 4.83 -14.20
C THR A 139 7.19 5.46 -13.93
N ASN A 140 7.96 5.70 -14.99
CA ASN A 140 9.22 6.46 -14.94
C ASN A 140 9.03 7.99 -15.02
N LYS A 141 7.79 8.46 -15.19
CA LYS A 141 7.47 9.88 -15.08
C LYS A 141 7.52 10.29 -13.61
N LEU A 142 8.41 11.22 -13.27
CA LEU A 142 8.58 11.72 -11.91
C LEU A 142 7.65 12.90 -11.64
N TYR A 143 7.17 12.99 -10.41
CA TYR A 143 6.31 14.07 -9.91
C TYR A 143 6.96 14.69 -8.67
N ASP A 144 6.88 16.01 -8.57
CA ASP A 144 7.52 16.77 -7.48
C ASP A 144 6.64 16.95 -6.25
N ALA A 145 5.37 16.53 -6.34
CA ALA A 145 4.39 16.62 -5.26
C ALA A 145 3.57 15.33 -5.20
N PHE A 146 2.95 15.07 -4.04
CA PHE A 146 1.88 14.09 -3.97
C PHE A 146 0.71 14.58 -4.83
N THR A 147 0.34 13.84 -5.85
CA THR A 147 -0.56 14.32 -6.89
C THR A 147 -1.86 13.51 -6.95
N PHE A 148 -2.99 14.20 -6.95
CA PHE A 148 -4.29 13.67 -7.33
C PHE A 148 -4.68 14.20 -8.71
N ASP A 149 -5.04 13.32 -9.63
CA ASP A 149 -5.56 13.69 -10.94
C ASP A 149 -6.96 13.12 -11.15
N PHE A 150 -7.93 13.99 -11.39
CA PHE A 150 -9.32 13.63 -11.60
C PHE A 150 -9.69 13.78 -13.06
N ARG A 151 -10.05 12.68 -13.70
CA ARG A 151 -10.42 12.63 -15.12
C ARG A 151 -11.87 12.21 -15.30
N LYS A 152 -12.62 13.01 -16.05
CA LYS A 152 -14.00 12.69 -16.41
C LYS A 152 -14.05 12.02 -17.78
N THR A 153 -14.62 10.85 -17.84
CA THR A 153 -14.96 10.14 -19.08
C THR A 153 -16.47 10.22 -19.36
N GLU A 154 -16.91 9.65 -20.46
CA GLU A 154 -18.35 9.53 -20.79
C GLU A 154 -19.13 8.69 -19.76
N HIS A 155 -18.45 7.71 -19.10
CA HIS A 155 -19.10 6.80 -18.15
C HIS A 155 -18.91 7.21 -16.68
N GLY A 156 -18.08 8.22 -16.40
CA GLY A 156 -17.88 8.70 -15.03
C GLY A 156 -16.46 9.19 -14.75
N TRP A 157 -16.10 9.21 -13.48
CA TRP A 157 -14.83 9.77 -13.02
C TRP A 157 -13.82 8.69 -12.70
N PHE A 158 -12.57 8.94 -13.09
CA PHE A 158 -11.38 8.30 -12.59
C PHE A 158 -10.61 9.26 -11.69
N GLN A 159 -9.94 8.70 -10.70
CA GLN A 159 -9.02 9.43 -9.83
C GLN A 159 -7.67 8.70 -9.87
N ALA A 160 -6.60 9.43 -10.06
CA ALA A 160 -5.26 8.89 -9.92
C ALA A 160 -4.58 9.44 -8.65
N HIS A 161 -3.92 8.55 -7.89
CA HIS A 161 -3.00 8.88 -6.80
C HIS A 161 -1.58 8.65 -7.29
N ILE A 162 -0.76 9.68 -7.23
CA ILE A 162 0.53 9.67 -7.91
C ILE A 162 1.59 10.21 -6.95
N TYR A 163 2.65 9.43 -6.74
CA TYR A 163 3.79 9.85 -5.91
C TYR A 163 5.04 9.05 -6.26
N LYS A 164 6.19 9.70 -6.34
CA LYS A 164 7.47 9.00 -6.51
C LYS A 164 7.88 8.35 -5.19
N PHE A 165 8.55 7.22 -5.25
CA PHE A 165 9.05 6.52 -4.07
C PHE A 165 10.55 6.18 -4.17
N ASP A 166 11.16 6.44 -5.31
CA ASP A 166 12.60 6.42 -5.53
C ASP A 166 12.99 7.45 -6.62
N ASP A 167 14.27 7.50 -6.98
CA ASP A 167 14.79 8.48 -7.94
C ASP A 167 14.34 8.27 -9.39
N SER A 168 13.75 7.12 -9.70
CA SER A 168 13.42 6.69 -11.07
C SER A 168 11.97 6.30 -11.26
N THR A 169 11.22 6.06 -10.17
CA THR A 169 9.91 5.42 -10.24
C THR A 169 8.85 6.15 -9.42
N THR A 170 7.70 6.26 -10.02
CA THR A 170 6.49 6.82 -9.42
C THR A 170 5.41 5.75 -9.32
N THR A 171 4.77 5.66 -8.18
CA THR A 171 3.50 4.92 -8.02
C THR A 171 2.39 5.69 -8.73
N PHE A 172 1.57 4.97 -9.49
CA PHE A 172 0.44 5.51 -10.22
C PHE A 172 -0.78 4.60 -9.98
N ILE A 173 -1.67 5.01 -9.06
CA ILE A 173 -2.86 4.24 -8.72
C ILE A 173 -4.07 4.91 -9.37
N VAL A 174 -4.76 4.18 -10.24
CA VAL A 174 -5.96 4.67 -10.92
C VAL A 174 -7.19 3.99 -10.32
N GLU A 175 -8.14 4.76 -9.86
CA GLU A 175 -9.35 4.28 -9.17
C GLU A 175 -10.60 4.79 -9.85
N CYS A 176 -11.65 3.96 -9.82
CA CYS A 176 -13.00 4.38 -10.21
C CYS A 176 -14.07 3.52 -9.55
N PRO A 177 -15.35 3.95 -9.53
CA PRO A 177 -16.46 3.10 -9.17
C PRO A 177 -16.57 1.87 -10.08
N GLU A 178 -17.00 0.73 -9.53
CA GLU A 178 -17.13 -0.52 -10.29
C GLU A 178 -18.03 -0.35 -11.54
N SER A 179 -19.08 0.46 -11.45
CA SER A 179 -19.96 0.73 -12.60
C SER A 179 -19.22 1.42 -13.76
N VAL A 180 -18.29 2.33 -13.45
CA VAL A 180 -17.44 3.02 -14.44
C VAL A 180 -16.43 2.04 -15.04
N TRP A 181 -15.83 1.21 -14.22
CA TRP A 181 -14.93 0.15 -14.62
C TRP A 181 -15.55 -0.80 -15.65
N LEU A 182 -16.75 -1.30 -15.32
CA LEU A 182 -17.50 -2.22 -16.19
C LEU A 182 -17.96 -1.54 -17.50
N ALA A 183 -18.39 -0.28 -17.43
CA ALA A 183 -18.81 0.47 -18.61
C ALA A 183 -17.69 0.72 -19.62
N HIS A 184 -16.44 0.79 -19.15
CA HIS A 184 -15.25 0.86 -20.00
C HIS A 184 -14.70 -0.51 -20.42
N GLY A 185 -15.32 -1.62 -19.99
CA GLY A 185 -14.89 -2.98 -20.33
C GLY A 185 -13.56 -3.40 -19.68
N LEU A 186 -13.13 -2.70 -18.64
CA LEU A 186 -11.86 -2.96 -17.96
C LEU A 186 -11.84 -4.29 -17.18
N ASP A 187 -12.99 -4.88 -16.92
CA ASP A 187 -13.14 -6.23 -16.36
C ASP A 187 -12.67 -7.34 -17.31
N LYS A 188 -12.57 -7.04 -18.61
CA LYS A 188 -12.15 -7.96 -19.68
C LYS A 188 -10.80 -7.58 -20.28
N ALA A 189 -10.27 -6.42 -19.91
CA ALA A 189 -9.01 -5.92 -20.40
C ALA A 189 -7.84 -6.69 -19.79
N ASP A 190 -6.86 -7.03 -20.60
CA ASP A 190 -5.57 -7.53 -20.15
C ASP A 190 -4.70 -6.37 -19.60
N GLN A 191 -3.48 -6.68 -19.20
CA GLN A 191 -2.56 -5.70 -18.64
C GLN A 191 -2.20 -4.60 -19.64
N GLU A 192 -1.89 -4.94 -20.89
CA GLU A 192 -1.50 -3.99 -21.93
C GLU A 192 -2.65 -3.05 -22.29
N GLN A 193 -3.84 -3.59 -22.43
CA GLN A 193 -5.06 -2.83 -22.69
C GLN A 193 -5.40 -1.87 -21.52
N SER A 194 -5.20 -2.33 -20.29
CA SER A 194 -5.42 -1.51 -19.10
C SER A 194 -4.42 -0.35 -19.00
N ILE A 195 -3.15 -0.60 -19.33
CA ILE A 195 -2.11 0.44 -19.41
C ILE A 195 -2.46 1.46 -20.50
N ALA A 196 -2.75 0.98 -21.70
CA ALA A 196 -3.10 1.84 -22.83
C ALA A 196 -4.33 2.71 -22.55
N PHE A 197 -5.33 2.18 -21.83
CA PHE A 197 -6.47 2.97 -21.36
C PHE A 197 -6.02 4.09 -20.41
N CYS A 198 -5.18 3.79 -19.42
CA CYS A 198 -4.69 4.79 -18.47
C CYS A 198 -3.83 5.88 -19.12
N GLU A 199 -3.14 5.57 -20.23
CA GLU A 199 -2.36 6.56 -21.00
C GLU A 199 -3.24 7.50 -21.82
N GLN A 200 -4.47 7.09 -22.16
CA GLN A 200 -5.41 7.89 -22.95
C GLN A 200 -6.27 8.83 -22.10
N VAL A 201 -6.57 8.45 -20.87
CA VAL A 201 -7.44 9.19 -19.94
C VAL A 201 -6.65 10.22 -19.14
#